data_36ab06aad741e10006c783805a61dd1f
#
_entry.id   36ab06aad741e10006c783805a61dd1f
#
_cell.length_a   1.000
_cell.length_b   1.000
_cell.length_c   1.000
_cell.angle_alpha   90.00
_cell.angle_beta   90.00
_cell.angle_gamma   90.00
#
_symmetry.space_group_name_H-M   'P 1'
#
loop_
_entity.id
_entity.type
_entity.pdbx_description
1 polymer ?
#
loop_
_entity_poly.entity_id
_entity_poly.type
_entity_poly.pdbx_seq_one_letter_code
_entity_poly.pdbx_strand_id
1 'polypeptide(L)'
;MIAELKINPSRVVEDKVVTTTCPYCGVGCSLELHVKDDFIFKATSPFDSLVNHGNLCVKGRFGYDFVHSKERLTKPLMRKNGKLIPATWDEAMGHVVERLLEIRDKYGPESIGFLVSAKCTNEENYLLQKVARGLIGTNNVDHCARL
;
A
#
# COMPACT_ATOMS: atom_id res chain seq x y z
N MET A 1 -14.65 11.18 -11.96
CA MET A 1 -14.77 12.60 -12.36
C MET A 1 -13.65 13.33 -11.65
N ILE A 2 -12.54 13.55 -12.35
CA ILE A 2 -11.42 14.35 -11.82
C ILE A 2 -11.98 15.77 -11.73
N ALA A 3 -12.11 16.29 -10.52
CA ALA A 3 -12.48 17.68 -10.34
C ALA A 3 -11.47 18.50 -11.15
N GLU A 4 -11.96 19.35 -12.03
CA GLU A 4 -11.15 20.29 -12.78
C GLU A 4 -10.38 21.19 -11.81
N LEU A 5 -9.21 20.77 -11.40
CA LEU A 5 -8.25 21.66 -10.78
C LEU A 5 -7.76 22.61 -11.85
N LYS A 6 -8.48 23.73 -12.03
CA LYS A 6 -8.05 24.88 -12.85
C LYS A 6 -6.80 25.58 -12.27
N ILE A 7 -6.07 24.90 -11.42
CA ILE A 7 -4.86 25.40 -10.77
C ILE A 7 -3.69 25.02 -11.66
N ASN A 8 -3.03 26.01 -12.24
CA ASN A 8 -1.76 25.78 -12.91
C ASN A 8 -0.73 25.38 -11.82
N PRO A 9 -0.25 24.11 -11.81
CA PRO A 9 0.64 23.64 -10.74
C PRO A 9 1.94 24.45 -10.61
N SER A 10 2.36 25.15 -11.67
CA SER A 10 3.55 25.99 -11.69
C SER A 10 3.40 27.29 -10.92
N ARG A 11 2.19 27.66 -10.48
CA ARG A 11 1.87 28.90 -9.75
C ARG A 11 1.41 28.68 -8.32
N VAL A 12 1.31 27.42 -7.90
CA VAL A 12 0.90 27.07 -6.52
C VAL A 12 2.17 27.09 -5.65
N VAL A 13 2.14 27.91 -4.61
CA VAL A 13 3.16 27.86 -3.56
C VAL A 13 2.72 26.77 -2.58
N GLU A 14 3.55 25.74 -2.43
CA GLU A 14 3.31 24.67 -1.47
C GLU A 14 3.46 25.13 -0.04
N ASP A 15 2.69 24.54 0.87
CA ASP A 15 2.84 24.73 2.31
C ASP A 15 3.98 23.86 2.85
N LYS A 16 4.13 22.65 2.28
CA LYS A 16 5.18 21.70 2.65
C LYS A 16 5.49 20.74 1.50
N VAL A 17 6.72 20.22 1.51
CA VAL A 17 7.16 19.09 0.69
C VAL A 17 7.46 17.91 1.61
N VAL A 18 6.86 16.75 1.33
CA VAL A 18 7.05 15.53 2.12
C VAL A 18 7.77 14.50 1.29
N THR A 19 8.97 14.10 1.72
CA THR A 19 9.72 13.02 1.08
C THR A 19 9.21 11.66 1.60
N THR A 20 8.92 10.74 0.68
CA THR A 20 8.44 9.39 0.99
C THR A 20 8.86 8.40 -0.09
N THR A 21 8.58 7.12 0.13
CA THR A 21 8.81 6.05 -0.86
C THR A 21 7.54 5.83 -1.69
N CYS A 22 7.71 5.61 -2.99
CA CYS A 22 6.61 5.29 -3.90
C CYS A 22 5.97 3.94 -3.54
N PRO A 23 4.64 3.86 -3.37
CA PRO A 23 3.96 2.64 -2.94
C PRO A 23 3.66 1.64 -4.06
N TYR A 24 4.06 1.92 -5.30
CA TYR A 24 3.55 1.18 -6.47
C TYR A 24 4.33 -0.06 -6.87
N CYS A 25 5.58 -0.19 -6.47
CA CYS A 25 6.38 -1.39 -6.78
C CYS A 25 7.68 -1.43 -5.99
N GLY A 26 8.41 -2.55 -6.11
CA GLY A 26 9.67 -2.80 -5.41
C GLY A 26 10.88 -2.00 -5.91
N VAL A 27 10.73 -1.09 -6.88
CA VAL A 27 11.83 -0.19 -7.27
C VAL A 27 12.22 0.74 -6.12
N GLY A 28 11.25 1.16 -5.28
CA GLY A 28 11.52 1.97 -4.10
C GLY A 28 11.88 3.42 -4.43
N CYS A 29 11.33 3.98 -5.52
CA CYS A 29 11.57 5.37 -5.91
C CYS A 29 11.26 6.35 -4.78
N SER A 30 12.14 7.34 -4.56
CA SER A 30 11.85 8.46 -3.67
C SER A 30 10.86 9.42 -4.33
N LEU A 31 9.84 9.82 -3.58
CA LEU A 31 8.87 10.83 -3.97
C LEU A 31 9.03 12.08 -3.09
N GLU A 32 8.80 13.23 -3.69
CA GLU A 32 8.53 14.49 -3.02
C GLU A 32 7.08 14.86 -3.32
N LEU A 33 6.25 14.81 -2.29
CA LEU A 33 4.83 15.18 -2.37
C LEU A 33 4.68 16.65 -2.00
N HIS A 34 4.25 17.46 -2.96
CA HIS A 34 3.98 18.88 -2.77
C HIS A 34 2.55 19.06 -2.27
N VAL A 35 2.40 19.63 -1.09
CA VAL A 35 1.12 19.73 -0.37
C VAL A 35 0.72 21.19 -0.20
N LYS A 36 -0.54 21.48 -0.48
CA LYS A 36 -1.21 22.75 -0.23
C LYS A 36 -2.56 22.50 0.44
N ASP A 37 -2.85 23.16 1.55
CA ASP A 37 -4.10 22.99 2.31
C ASP A 37 -4.43 21.50 2.57
N ASP A 38 -3.44 20.74 3.01
CA ASP A 38 -3.48 19.28 3.20
C ASP A 38 -3.79 18.45 1.93
N PHE A 39 -3.77 19.05 0.76
CA PHE A 39 -4.00 18.38 -0.52
C PHE A 39 -2.69 18.20 -1.31
N ILE A 40 -2.42 16.97 -1.77
CA ILE A 40 -1.29 16.67 -2.66
C ILE A 40 -1.68 17.11 -4.07
N PHE A 41 -0.97 18.08 -4.63
CA PHE A 41 -1.26 18.59 -5.97
C PHE A 41 -0.17 18.24 -7.00
N LYS A 42 1.00 17.77 -6.54
CA LYS A 42 2.12 17.45 -7.41
C LYS A 42 3.02 16.40 -6.73
N ALA A 43 3.59 15.51 -7.53
CA ALA A 43 4.66 14.61 -7.11
C ALA A 43 5.90 14.83 -7.97
N THR A 44 7.05 15.01 -7.32
CA THR A 44 8.39 15.03 -7.94
C THR A 44 9.30 14.00 -7.28
N SER A 45 10.56 13.99 -7.63
CA SER A 45 11.56 13.16 -6.98
C SER A 45 12.85 13.94 -6.88
N PRO A 46 13.59 13.81 -5.77
CA PRO A 46 14.89 14.48 -5.62
C PRO A 46 15.89 13.91 -6.62
N PHE A 47 16.69 14.79 -7.24
CA PHE A 47 17.71 14.39 -8.23
C PHE A 47 18.86 13.59 -7.61
N ASP A 48 19.13 13.78 -6.33
CA ASP A 48 20.15 13.08 -5.55
C ASP A 48 19.65 11.74 -4.96
N SER A 49 18.41 11.33 -5.28
CA SER A 49 17.90 10.00 -4.91
C SER A 49 18.81 8.90 -5.46
N LEU A 50 19.32 8.05 -4.58
CA LEU A 50 20.20 6.92 -4.95
C LEU A 50 19.48 5.84 -5.76
N VAL A 51 18.14 5.82 -5.74
CA VAL A 51 17.33 4.78 -6.39
C VAL A 51 16.92 5.20 -7.81
N ASN A 52 16.36 6.38 -7.95
CA ASN A 52 15.69 6.78 -9.19
C ASN A 52 16.18 8.11 -9.79
N HIS A 53 17.13 8.80 -9.15
CA HIS A 53 17.82 9.98 -9.69
C HIS A 53 16.86 11.01 -10.32
N GLY A 54 15.79 11.35 -9.60
CA GLY A 54 14.76 12.31 -10.06
C GLY A 54 13.74 11.74 -11.05
N ASN A 55 13.89 10.50 -11.52
CA ASN A 55 13.01 9.89 -12.50
C ASN A 55 11.82 9.18 -11.84
N LEU A 56 10.64 9.32 -12.42
CA LEU A 56 9.42 8.65 -12.00
C LEU A 56 8.67 8.09 -13.20
N CYS A 57 8.12 6.89 -13.06
CA CYS A 57 7.14 6.38 -14.00
C CYS A 57 5.80 7.14 -13.86
N VAL A 58 4.89 6.91 -14.80
CA VAL A 58 3.57 7.56 -14.81
C VAL A 58 2.80 7.38 -13.49
N LYS A 59 2.89 6.20 -12.85
CA LYS A 59 2.21 5.93 -11.57
C LYS A 59 2.77 6.74 -10.41
N GLY A 60 4.09 6.77 -10.27
CA GLY A 60 4.75 7.56 -9.22
C GLY A 60 4.50 9.06 -9.38
N ARG A 61 4.46 9.54 -10.63
CA ARG A 61 4.27 10.97 -10.91
C ARG A 61 2.83 11.45 -10.77
N PHE A 62 1.84 10.64 -11.14
CA PHE A 62 0.45 11.07 -11.26
C PHE A 62 -0.54 10.22 -10.46
N GLY A 63 -0.13 9.10 -9.90
CA GLY A 63 -1.04 8.13 -9.28
C GLY A 63 -1.30 8.37 -7.79
N TYR A 64 -1.28 9.59 -7.29
CA TYR A 64 -1.48 9.90 -5.86
C TYR A 64 -2.91 10.30 -5.48
N ASP A 65 -3.83 10.39 -6.43
CA ASP A 65 -5.23 10.80 -6.20
C ASP A 65 -5.96 9.91 -5.20
N PHE A 66 -5.55 8.62 -5.12
CA PHE A 66 -6.16 7.67 -4.19
C PHE A 66 -6.03 8.10 -2.72
N VAL A 67 -5.04 8.92 -2.38
CA VAL A 67 -4.83 9.42 -1.01
C VAL A 67 -6.02 10.25 -0.54
N HIS A 68 -6.62 11.01 -1.47
CA HIS A 68 -7.74 11.92 -1.21
C HIS A 68 -9.10 11.36 -1.65
N SER A 69 -9.13 10.12 -2.16
CA SER A 69 -10.37 9.49 -2.59
C SER A 69 -11.33 9.30 -1.42
N LYS A 70 -12.58 9.72 -1.58
CA LYS A 70 -13.66 9.49 -0.61
C LYS A 70 -14.03 8.01 -0.48
N GLU A 71 -13.68 7.19 -1.46
CA GLU A 71 -13.90 5.75 -1.46
C GLU A 71 -12.77 4.99 -0.76
N ARG A 72 -11.70 5.68 -0.38
CA ARG A 72 -10.59 5.06 0.34
C ARG A 72 -11.03 4.55 1.69
N LEU A 73 -10.78 3.26 1.95
CA LEU A 73 -11.02 2.67 3.26
C LEU A 73 -10.03 3.24 4.28
N THR A 74 -10.55 3.85 5.33
CA THR A 74 -9.76 4.43 6.44
C THR A 74 -9.81 3.58 7.71
N LYS A 75 -10.65 2.53 7.71
CA LYS A 75 -10.80 1.57 8.81
C LYS A 75 -10.92 0.16 8.23
N PRO A 76 -10.47 -0.88 8.96
CA PRO A 76 -10.75 -2.25 8.61
C PRO A 76 -12.27 -2.50 8.53
N LEU A 77 -12.67 -3.42 7.67
CA LEU A 77 -14.05 -3.86 7.56
C LEU A 77 -14.14 -5.34 7.91
N MET A 78 -15.06 -5.70 8.79
CA MET A 78 -15.36 -7.08 9.13
C MET A 78 -16.77 -7.47 8.69
N ARG A 79 -16.95 -8.72 8.27
CA ARG A 79 -18.27 -9.24 7.88
C ARG A 79 -19.01 -9.70 9.12
N LYS A 80 -20.14 -9.04 9.45
CA LYS A 80 -21.08 -9.44 10.48
C LYS A 80 -22.48 -9.52 9.85
N ASN A 81 -23.15 -10.64 10.03
CA ASN A 81 -24.50 -10.89 9.47
C ASN A 81 -24.60 -10.60 7.95
N GLY A 82 -23.58 -11.02 7.19
CA GLY A 82 -23.53 -10.83 5.74
C GLY A 82 -23.12 -9.44 5.26
N LYS A 83 -23.03 -8.43 6.13
CA LYS A 83 -22.66 -7.05 5.80
C LYS A 83 -21.25 -6.74 6.27
N LEU A 84 -20.51 -5.94 5.47
CA LEU A 84 -19.24 -5.39 5.88
C LEU A 84 -19.49 -4.16 6.76
N ILE A 85 -18.95 -4.17 7.97
CA ILE A 85 -19.04 -3.06 8.92
C ILE A 85 -17.66 -2.63 9.39
N PRO A 86 -17.45 -1.34 9.72
CA PRO A 86 -16.19 -0.87 10.27
C PRO A 86 -15.85 -1.57 11.58
N ALA A 87 -14.56 -1.87 11.76
CA ALA A 87 -13.99 -2.45 12.97
C ALA A 87 -12.72 -1.69 13.38
N THR A 88 -12.26 -1.91 14.60
CA THR A 88 -10.94 -1.47 15.03
C THR A 88 -9.85 -2.36 14.43
N TRP A 89 -8.60 -1.88 14.40
CA TRP A 89 -7.47 -2.70 13.98
C TRP A 89 -7.27 -3.91 14.89
N ASP A 90 -7.44 -3.75 16.21
CA ASP A 90 -7.28 -4.84 17.17
C ASP A 90 -8.32 -5.94 16.96
N GLU A 91 -9.59 -5.57 16.75
CA GLU A 91 -10.65 -6.54 16.45
C GLU A 91 -10.37 -7.28 15.12
N ALA A 92 -9.99 -6.55 14.06
CA ALA A 92 -9.75 -7.15 12.76
C ALA A 92 -8.51 -8.07 12.78
N MET A 93 -7.41 -7.62 13.38
CA MET A 93 -6.17 -8.41 13.48
C MET A 93 -6.36 -9.61 14.41
N GLY A 94 -7.05 -9.45 15.56
CA GLY A 94 -7.39 -10.56 16.43
C GLY A 94 -8.14 -11.67 15.70
N HIS A 95 -9.16 -11.29 14.91
CA HIS A 95 -9.92 -12.25 14.12
C HIS A 95 -9.05 -12.94 13.04
N VAL A 96 -8.19 -12.20 12.34
CA VAL A 96 -7.29 -12.77 11.32
C VAL A 96 -6.34 -13.78 11.96
N VAL A 97 -5.71 -13.43 13.08
CA VAL A 97 -4.78 -14.31 13.80
C VAL A 97 -5.48 -15.58 14.28
N GLU A 98 -6.64 -15.45 14.93
CA GLU A 98 -7.44 -16.58 15.40
C GLU A 98 -7.77 -17.55 14.27
N ARG A 99 -8.27 -17.04 13.14
CA ARG A 99 -8.63 -17.88 11.99
C ARG A 99 -7.44 -18.55 11.32
N LEU A 100 -6.31 -17.86 11.18
CA LEU A 100 -5.09 -18.45 10.61
C LEU A 100 -4.54 -19.55 11.52
N LEU A 101 -4.52 -19.35 12.82
CA LEU A 101 -4.08 -20.36 13.78
C LEU A 101 -5.01 -21.58 13.79
N GLU A 102 -6.32 -21.38 13.82
CA GLU A 102 -7.31 -22.46 13.74
C GLU A 102 -7.12 -23.32 12.48
N ILE A 103 -6.94 -22.68 11.31
CA ILE A 103 -6.74 -23.39 10.04
C ILE A 103 -5.41 -24.15 10.06
N ARG A 104 -4.33 -23.49 10.49
CA ARG A 104 -3.01 -24.09 10.59
C ARG A 104 -3.02 -25.32 11.51
N ASP A 105 -3.63 -25.20 12.69
CA ASP A 105 -3.61 -26.26 13.69
C ASP A 105 -4.52 -27.43 13.29
N LYS A 106 -5.59 -27.17 12.53
CA LYS A 106 -6.50 -28.21 12.07
C LYS A 106 -6.05 -28.92 10.79
N TYR A 107 -5.47 -28.18 9.85
CA TYR A 107 -5.20 -28.69 8.50
C TYR A 107 -3.73 -28.68 8.13
N GLY A 108 -2.85 -28.17 8.99
CA GLY A 108 -1.42 -27.99 8.75
C GLY A 108 -1.10 -26.67 8.05
N PRO A 109 0.18 -26.23 8.14
CA PRO A 109 0.64 -24.96 7.56
C PRO A 109 0.50 -24.90 6.04
N GLU A 110 0.59 -26.03 5.34
CA GLU A 110 0.49 -26.12 3.88
C GLU A 110 -0.93 -25.87 3.34
N SER A 111 -1.94 -25.81 4.23
CA SER A 111 -3.30 -25.42 3.86
C SER A 111 -3.47 -23.91 3.65
N ILE A 112 -2.44 -23.10 3.98
CA ILE A 112 -2.45 -21.65 3.89
C ILE A 112 -1.49 -21.22 2.79
N GLY A 113 -1.95 -20.34 1.89
CA GLY A 113 -1.16 -19.72 0.85
C GLY A 113 -1.21 -18.20 0.92
N PHE A 114 -0.12 -17.55 0.51
CA PHE A 114 0.01 -16.10 0.45
C PHE A 114 0.20 -15.63 -0.99
N LEU A 115 -0.62 -14.70 -1.43
CA LEU A 115 -0.46 -14.02 -2.71
C LEU A 115 0.05 -12.60 -2.44
N VAL A 116 1.26 -12.32 -2.90
CA VAL A 116 1.89 -11.01 -2.85
C VAL A 116 1.87 -10.34 -4.23
N SER A 117 2.54 -9.22 -4.43
CA SER A 117 2.47 -8.54 -5.71
C SER A 117 3.77 -7.85 -6.07
N ALA A 118 4.12 -7.86 -7.36
CA ALA A 118 5.15 -6.99 -7.92
C ALA A 118 4.75 -5.49 -7.86
N LYS A 119 3.48 -5.20 -7.54
CA LYS A 119 2.95 -3.85 -7.35
C LYS A 119 2.92 -3.43 -5.87
N CYS A 120 3.59 -4.17 -5.01
CA CYS A 120 3.80 -3.84 -3.60
C CYS A 120 5.24 -3.38 -3.38
N THR A 121 5.49 -2.72 -2.26
CA THR A 121 6.85 -2.34 -1.86
C THR A 121 7.67 -3.58 -1.49
N ASN A 122 8.98 -3.45 -1.42
CA ASN A 122 9.87 -4.53 -0.97
C ASN A 122 9.56 -4.91 0.48
N GLU A 123 9.24 -3.92 1.31
CA GLU A 123 8.90 -4.09 2.73
C GLU A 123 7.63 -4.93 2.91
N GLU A 124 6.60 -4.66 2.13
CA GLU A 124 5.33 -5.42 2.16
C GLU A 124 5.58 -6.88 1.75
N ASN A 125 6.29 -7.11 0.66
CA ASN A 125 6.63 -8.45 0.18
C ASN A 125 7.51 -9.21 1.20
N TYR A 126 8.50 -8.55 1.80
CA TYR A 126 9.34 -9.12 2.83
C TYR A 126 8.55 -9.52 4.07
N LEU A 127 7.69 -8.63 4.57
CA LEU A 127 6.88 -8.88 5.77
C LEU A 127 5.92 -10.06 5.56
N LEU A 128 5.25 -10.14 4.41
CA LEU A 128 4.36 -11.27 4.11
C LEU A 128 5.12 -12.59 4.00
N GLN A 129 6.30 -12.62 3.37
CA GLN A 129 7.14 -13.81 3.37
C GLN A 129 7.61 -14.21 4.78
N LYS A 130 7.94 -13.22 5.61
CA LYS A 130 8.35 -13.47 7.00
C LYS A 130 7.19 -14.06 7.82
N VAL A 131 5.98 -13.57 7.65
CA VAL A 131 4.78 -14.15 8.27
C VAL A 131 4.53 -15.57 7.77
N ALA A 132 4.55 -15.79 6.46
CA ALA A 132 4.30 -17.10 5.88
C ALA A 132 5.29 -18.17 6.41
N ARG A 133 6.58 -17.88 6.34
CA ARG A 133 7.64 -18.84 6.70
C ARG A 133 7.90 -18.91 8.20
N GLY A 134 7.95 -17.76 8.88
CA GLY A 134 8.35 -17.69 10.29
C GLY A 134 7.21 -17.94 11.28
N LEU A 135 5.97 -17.55 10.96
CA LEU A 135 4.84 -17.67 11.87
C LEU A 135 3.88 -18.79 11.46
N ILE A 136 3.53 -18.90 10.19
CA ILE A 136 2.64 -19.97 9.70
C ILE A 136 3.40 -21.25 9.48
N GLY A 137 4.62 -21.20 8.94
CA GLY A 137 5.46 -22.36 8.65
C GLY A 137 5.25 -22.93 7.24
N THR A 138 4.77 -22.11 6.29
CA THR A 138 4.54 -22.53 4.90
C THR A 138 5.46 -21.81 3.91
N ASN A 139 5.78 -22.47 2.80
CA ASN A 139 6.44 -21.88 1.64
C ASN A 139 5.49 -21.52 0.50
N ASN A 140 4.17 -21.65 0.71
CA ASN A 140 3.15 -21.35 -0.28
C ASN A 140 3.00 -19.84 -0.46
N VAL A 141 3.98 -19.23 -1.12
CA VAL A 141 4.01 -17.78 -1.44
C VAL A 141 4.20 -17.62 -2.94
N ASP A 142 3.31 -16.91 -3.58
CA ASP A 142 3.38 -16.60 -5.02
C ASP A 142 2.97 -15.15 -5.30
N HIS A 143 3.12 -14.67 -6.53
CA HIS A 143 2.81 -13.30 -6.90
C HIS A 143 2.34 -13.17 -8.36
N CYS A 144 1.71 -12.03 -8.69
CA CYS A 144 1.07 -11.78 -9.98
C CYS A 144 2.04 -11.67 -11.18
N ALA A 145 3.33 -11.48 -10.95
CA ALA A 145 4.31 -11.30 -12.04
C ALA A 145 4.92 -12.62 -12.54
N ARG A 146 4.39 -13.75 -12.09
CA ARG A 146 4.85 -15.09 -12.51
C ARG A 146 4.31 -15.55 -13.88
N LEU A 147 3.38 -14.82 -14.44
CA LEU A 147 2.80 -15.13 -15.77
C LEU A 147 3.67 -14.63 -16.89
#